data_fbbdc2db8d0c9b9df5ab8825fdfaa39b
#
_entry.id   fbbdc2db8d0c9b9df5ab8825fdfaa39b
#
_cell.length_a   1.000
_cell.length_b   1.000
_cell.length_c   1.000
_cell.angle_alpha   90.00
_cell.angle_beta   90.00
_cell.angle_gamma   90.00
#
_symmetry.space_group_name_H-M   'P 1'
#
loop_
_entity.id
_entity.type
_entity.pdbx_description
1 polymer ?
#
loop_
_entity_poly.entity_id
_entity_poly.type
_entity_poly.pdbx_seq_one_letter_code
_entity_poly.pdbx_strand_id
1 'polypeptide(L)'
;MATVHLYLDKRSLRGSEAQVKIGINKRGSSAYIPLGVWILPSRWDAVRERIKDHPNKVKLNTYIENRKSITTNILLRLTEDGSIVNFTATQIKNKILSVMEPEQEPDAFIRRMEKYASVREAKRTREIYGQTIKHILAYDKKARSLSFGDITKEWLEGFGRYLLKFSPAKNARNIHFRNIRAVFNDAIDNDLTTAYPFRKFKIRPEATKKRSLTLEQIRSLWNYPVEPYQQRYLDMFKLSFYLIGINVTDLCYLEEISPDGYVTYRRAKTKKMYSIKVEPEALEIINRYRGKGHLLNLLDDIHSPRTFTMKFDRALKEIGPVTYEDNPEWKPKNNKHKVKKIHHSAFPGLSSYWARHTWATIASELDIPNETISAALGHSITNKTTAIYIDYNMSKVDAANRKVIDYILGKSEGSATANSSTSNV
;
A
#
# COMPACT_ATOMS: atom_id res chain seq x y z
N MET A 1 -17.54 23.98 39.27
CA MET A 1 -16.49 22.98 39.44
C MET A 1 -17.14 21.62 39.46
N ALA A 2 -16.54 20.57 38.92
CA ALA A 2 -17.04 19.21 39.04
C ALA A 2 -16.40 18.53 40.25
N THR A 3 -17.14 17.68 40.94
CA THR A 3 -16.65 16.97 42.15
C THR A 3 -16.82 15.47 41.98
N VAL A 4 -15.92 14.71 42.66
CA VAL A 4 -15.91 13.25 42.65
C VAL A 4 -16.07 12.73 44.09
N HIS A 5 -16.99 11.81 44.28
CA HIS A 5 -17.23 11.17 45.57
C HIS A 5 -17.57 9.69 45.42
N LEU A 6 -17.38 8.89 46.47
CA LEU A 6 -17.83 7.52 46.47
C LEU A 6 -19.26 7.43 47.02
N TYR A 7 -20.07 6.59 46.39
CA TYR A 7 -21.49 6.48 46.67
C TYR A 7 -21.93 5.01 46.76
N LEU A 8 -22.71 4.65 47.74
CA LEU A 8 -23.34 3.35 47.84
C LEU A 8 -24.78 3.44 47.28
N ASP A 9 -25.05 2.79 46.16
CA ASP A 9 -26.36 2.83 45.54
C ASP A 9 -27.33 1.82 46.15
N LYS A 10 -28.14 2.31 47.08
CA LYS A 10 -29.16 1.52 47.77
C LYS A 10 -30.44 1.28 46.96
N ARG A 11 -30.55 1.88 45.75
CA ARG A 11 -31.74 1.72 44.89
C ARG A 11 -31.69 0.46 44.03
N SER A 12 -30.50 -0.07 43.79
CA SER A 12 -30.29 -1.31 43.06
C SER A 12 -29.61 -2.32 43.95
N LEU A 13 -30.35 -3.29 44.45
CA LEU A 13 -29.84 -4.33 45.35
C LEU A 13 -29.63 -5.64 44.57
N ARG A 14 -28.54 -6.32 44.85
CA ARG A 14 -28.29 -7.71 44.47
C ARG A 14 -28.41 -8.57 45.71
N GLY A 15 -29.59 -9.15 45.93
CA GLY A 15 -29.95 -9.69 47.24
C GLY A 15 -30.03 -8.57 48.29
N SER A 16 -29.25 -8.66 49.37
CA SER A 16 -29.12 -7.64 50.40
C SER A 16 -27.96 -6.66 50.23
N GLU A 17 -27.17 -6.80 49.13
CA GLU A 17 -25.99 -6.00 48.87
C GLU A 17 -26.28 -4.85 47.93
N ALA A 18 -25.68 -3.69 48.18
CA ALA A 18 -25.71 -2.50 47.33
C ALA A 18 -24.36 -2.29 46.62
N GLN A 19 -24.41 -1.67 45.47
CA GLN A 19 -23.22 -1.44 44.66
C GLN A 19 -22.51 -0.12 45.02
N VAL A 20 -21.18 -0.18 45.17
CA VAL A 20 -20.34 1.00 45.32
C VAL A 20 -20.12 1.63 43.92
N LYS A 21 -20.34 2.94 43.83
CA LYS A 21 -20.19 3.74 42.58
C LYS A 21 -19.37 4.99 42.83
N ILE A 22 -18.71 5.51 41.81
CA ILE A 22 -18.14 6.84 41.80
C ILE A 22 -19.23 7.79 41.30
N GLY A 23 -19.56 8.81 42.09
CA GLY A 23 -20.45 9.90 41.71
C GLY A 23 -19.65 11.07 41.18
N ILE A 24 -20.07 11.64 40.03
CA ILE A 24 -19.52 12.83 39.42
C ILE A 24 -20.64 13.87 39.40
N ASN A 25 -20.45 14.99 40.13
CA ASN A 25 -21.43 16.07 40.20
C ASN A 25 -20.92 17.31 39.49
N LYS A 26 -21.77 17.92 38.68
CA LYS A 26 -21.49 19.22 38.01
C LYS A 26 -22.78 20.02 37.82
N ARG A 27 -22.83 21.23 38.36
CA ARG A 27 -23.93 22.20 38.20
C ARG A 27 -25.32 21.56 38.41
N GLY A 28 -25.53 20.82 39.52
CA GLY A 28 -26.80 20.18 39.83
C GLY A 28 -27.10 18.87 39.06
N SER A 29 -26.25 18.46 38.13
CA SER A 29 -26.35 17.18 37.43
C SER A 29 -25.36 16.16 37.98
N SER A 30 -25.77 14.91 38.09
CA SER A 30 -24.94 13.79 38.61
C SER A 30 -24.88 12.66 37.61
N ALA A 31 -23.70 12.02 37.51
CA ALA A 31 -23.49 10.79 36.78
C ALA A 31 -22.70 9.79 37.64
N TYR A 32 -22.94 8.49 37.45
CA TYR A 32 -22.38 7.45 38.30
C TYR A 32 -21.61 6.41 37.48
N ILE A 33 -20.41 6.02 37.99
CA ILE A 33 -19.57 4.94 37.45
C ILE A 33 -19.65 3.76 38.42
N PRO A 34 -20.17 2.59 38.04
CA PRO A 34 -20.21 1.41 38.87
C PRO A 34 -18.82 0.80 39.04
N LEU A 35 -18.44 0.38 40.23
CA LEU A 35 -17.13 -0.21 40.54
C LEU A 35 -17.13 -1.75 40.61
N GLY A 36 -18.28 -2.40 40.42
CA GLY A 36 -18.38 -3.86 40.52
C GLY A 36 -18.25 -4.40 41.94
N VAL A 37 -18.17 -3.54 42.98
CA VAL A 37 -18.07 -3.91 44.40
C VAL A 37 -19.46 -3.87 45.02
N TRP A 38 -19.88 -5.01 45.55
CA TRP A 38 -21.19 -5.18 46.21
C TRP A 38 -20.97 -5.46 47.69
N ILE A 39 -21.67 -4.71 48.56
CA ILE A 39 -21.55 -4.83 50.01
C ILE A 39 -22.89 -4.63 50.71
N LEU A 40 -23.03 -5.16 51.88
CA LEU A 40 -24.18 -4.87 52.77
C LEU A 40 -24.16 -3.39 53.12
N PRO A 41 -25.31 -2.66 53.06
CA PRO A 41 -25.38 -1.25 53.44
C PRO A 41 -24.87 -0.95 54.85
N SER A 42 -25.03 -1.86 55.78
CA SER A 42 -24.52 -1.75 57.16
C SER A 42 -22.99 -1.71 57.27
N ARG A 43 -22.29 -2.20 56.25
CA ARG A 43 -20.81 -2.24 56.19
C ARG A 43 -20.20 -1.02 55.51
N TRP A 44 -21.00 -0.06 55.03
CA TRP A 44 -20.54 1.15 54.40
C TRP A 44 -20.48 2.30 55.40
N ASP A 45 -19.37 3.05 55.39
CA ASP A 45 -19.22 4.33 56.07
C ASP A 45 -19.37 5.47 55.04
N ALA A 46 -20.54 6.12 55.09
CA ALA A 46 -20.87 7.17 54.10
C ALA A 46 -20.08 8.46 54.37
N VAL A 47 -19.64 8.74 55.58
CA VAL A 47 -18.87 9.92 55.94
C VAL A 47 -17.41 9.80 55.47
N ARG A 48 -16.84 8.64 55.69
CA ARG A 48 -15.46 8.36 55.28
C ARG A 48 -15.36 7.76 53.89
N GLU A 49 -16.49 7.52 53.19
CA GLU A 49 -16.60 6.95 51.86
C GLU A 49 -15.84 5.61 51.71
N ARG A 50 -15.92 4.72 52.70
CA ARG A 50 -15.17 3.46 52.76
C ARG A 50 -15.95 2.29 53.34
N ILE A 51 -15.45 1.10 53.10
CA ILE A 51 -15.95 -0.13 53.69
C ILE A 51 -15.37 -0.26 55.11
N LYS A 52 -16.24 -0.30 56.17
CA LYS A 52 -15.84 -0.35 57.58
C LYS A 52 -15.67 -1.78 58.13
N ASP A 53 -16.45 -2.73 57.61
CA ASP A 53 -16.42 -4.12 58.06
C ASP A 53 -16.65 -5.07 56.89
N HIS A 54 -15.63 -5.82 56.51
CA HIS A 54 -15.66 -6.86 55.48
C HIS A 54 -14.37 -7.69 55.56
N PRO A 55 -14.40 -9.04 55.34
CA PRO A 55 -13.21 -9.89 55.38
C PRO A 55 -12.08 -9.38 54.47
N ASN A 56 -12.40 -8.81 53.28
CA ASN A 56 -11.46 -8.26 52.32
C ASN A 56 -11.43 -6.70 52.34
N LYS A 57 -11.76 -6.05 53.47
CA LYS A 57 -11.91 -4.58 53.55
C LYS A 57 -10.69 -3.82 53.05
N VAL A 58 -9.48 -4.27 53.35
CA VAL A 58 -8.23 -3.61 52.94
C VAL A 58 -8.12 -3.62 51.43
N LYS A 59 -8.23 -4.80 50.82
CA LYS A 59 -8.12 -4.98 49.38
C LYS A 59 -9.20 -4.20 48.62
N LEU A 60 -10.44 -4.25 49.10
CA LEU A 60 -11.56 -3.54 48.47
C LEU A 60 -11.43 -2.03 48.59
N ASN A 61 -11.03 -1.51 49.76
CA ASN A 61 -10.81 -0.09 49.96
C ASN A 61 -9.65 0.42 49.09
N THR A 62 -8.53 -0.31 49.01
CA THR A 62 -7.42 0.03 48.12
C THR A 62 -7.88 0.11 46.67
N TYR A 63 -8.70 -0.85 46.21
CA TYR A 63 -9.25 -0.84 44.88
C TYR A 63 -10.16 0.38 44.63
N ILE A 64 -11.09 0.68 45.54
CA ILE A 64 -12.04 1.79 45.42
C ILE A 64 -11.31 3.13 45.43
N GLU A 65 -10.34 3.32 46.33
CA GLU A 65 -9.54 4.54 46.44
C GLU A 65 -8.66 4.76 45.19
N ASN A 66 -8.04 3.70 44.65
CA ASN A 66 -7.28 3.77 43.43
C ASN A 66 -8.17 4.23 42.26
N ARG A 67 -9.36 3.65 42.10
CA ARG A 67 -10.33 4.04 41.06
C ARG A 67 -10.78 5.50 41.23
N LYS A 68 -11.04 5.96 42.44
CA LYS A 68 -11.36 7.36 42.78
C LYS A 68 -10.22 8.30 42.41
N SER A 69 -8.98 7.95 42.77
CA SER A 69 -7.77 8.73 42.43
C SER A 69 -7.58 8.90 40.93
N ILE A 70 -7.68 7.81 40.17
CA ILE A 70 -7.60 7.86 38.70
C ILE A 70 -8.68 8.78 38.13
N THR A 71 -9.94 8.66 38.63
CA THR A 71 -11.07 9.50 38.20
C THR A 71 -10.79 10.98 38.46
N THR A 72 -10.27 11.28 39.65
CA THR A 72 -9.92 12.64 40.08
C THR A 72 -8.81 13.23 39.21
N ASN A 73 -7.75 12.46 38.90
CA ASN A 73 -6.66 12.90 38.07
C ASN A 73 -7.12 13.20 36.62
N ILE A 74 -8.02 12.37 36.07
CA ILE A 74 -8.60 12.64 34.71
C ILE A 74 -9.44 13.93 34.77
N LEU A 75 -10.25 14.12 35.82
CA LEU A 75 -11.06 15.30 36.03
C LEU A 75 -10.19 16.57 36.13
N LEU A 76 -9.06 16.51 36.83
CA LEU A 76 -8.10 17.60 36.96
C LEU A 76 -7.54 17.97 35.57
N ARG A 77 -7.08 17.03 34.78
CA ARG A 77 -6.60 17.25 33.40
C ARG A 77 -7.64 17.93 32.53
N LEU A 78 -8.91 17.46 32.56
CA LEU A 78 -10.02 18.08 31.84
C LEU A 78 -10.34 19.48 32.32
N THR A 79 -9.96 19.82 33.56
CA THR A 79 -10.12 21.18 34.14
C THR A 79 -8.97 22.07 33.67
N GLU A 80 -7.74 21.58 33.67
CA GLU A 80 -6.54 22.29 33.25
C GLU A 80 -6.55 22.64 31.75
N ASP A 81 -7.05 21.73 30.89
CA ASP A 81 -7.17 21.98 29.46
C ASP A 81 -8.43 22.80 29.07
N GLY A 82 -9.24 23.18 30.06
CA GLY A 82 -10.45 23.98 29.89
C GLY A 82 -11.64 23.25 29.25
N SER A 83 -11.47 21.99 28.82
CA SER A 83 -12.50 21.25 28.09
C SER A 83 -13.73 20.92 28.94
N ILE A 84 -13.55 20.86 30.27
CA ILE A 84 -14.60 20.53 31.23
C ILE A 84 -15.77 21.55 31.22
N VAL A 85 -15.53 22.79 30.81
CA VAL A 85 -16.53 23.88 30.89
C VAL A 85 -17.81 23.49 30.13
N ASN A 86 -17.67 22.91 28.98
CA ASN A 86 -18.77 22.59 28.05
C ASN A 86 -19.37 21.19 28.25
N PHE A 87 -18.82 20.35 29.15
CA PHE A 87 -19.29 18.97 29.34
C PHE A 87 -20.37 18.89 30.43
N THR A 88 -21.41 18.09 30.20
CA THR A 88 -22.37 17.64 31.24
C THR A 88 -21.72 16.59 32.12
N ALA A 89 -22.31 16.28 33.30
CA ALA A 89 -21.82 15.21 34.15
C ALA A 89 -21.75 13.84 33.45
N THR A 90 -22.71 13.57 32.54
CA THR A 90 -22.72 12.33 31.74
C THR A 90 -21.60 12.33 30.71
N GLN A 91 -21.30 13.44 30.04
CA GLN A 91 -20.18 13.54 29.10
C GLN A 91 -18.83 13.41 29.81
N ILE A 92 -18.68 14.00 30.99
CA ILE A 92 -17.50 13.82 31.85
C ILE A 92 -17.33 12.33 32.21
N LYS A 93 -18.41 11.68 32.68
CA LYS A 93 -18.42 10.22 32.96
C LYS A 93 -17.94 9.43 31.75
N ASN A 94 -18.51 9.69 30.56
CA ASN A 94 -18.14 8.94 29.33
C ASN A 94 -16.67 9.19 28.96
N LYS A 95 -16.16 10.40 29.13
CA LYS A 95 -14.76 10.71 28.91
C LYS A 95 -13.83 10.02 29.90
N ILE A 96 -14.24 9.97 31.19
CA ILE A 96 -13.50 9.24 32.22
C ILE A 96 -13.49 7.73 31.90
N LEU A 97 -14.65 7.16 31.56
CA LEU A 97 -14.74 5.74 31.20
C LEU A 97 -13.88 5.42 29.96
N SER A 98 -13.84 6.27 28.95
CA SER A 98 -12.99 6.06 27.77
C SER A 98 -11.47 6.08 28.09
N VAL A 99 -11.07 6.67 29.20
CA VAL A 99 -9.68 6.69 29.67
C VAL A 99 -9.42 5.58 30.69
N MET A 100 -10.38 5.32 31.61
CA MET A 100 -10.25 4.27 32.66
C MET A 100 -10.46 2.87 32.10
N GLU A 101 -11.36 2.72 31.22
CA GLU A 101 -11.69 1.56 30.41
C GLU A 101 -11.73 2.12 28.98
N PRO A 102 -10.57 2.34 28.37
CA PRO A 102 -10.58 2.53 26.91
C PRO A 102 -11.41 1.35 26.45
N GLU A 103 -12.51 1.63 25.68
CA GLU A 103 -13.28 0.52 25.09
C GLU A 103 -12.26 -0.49 24.64
N GLN A 104 -12.03 -1.49 25.48
CA GLN A 104 -11.47 -2.74 25.06
C GLN A 104 -12.59 -3.39 24.25
N GLU A 105 -12.88 -2.75 23.11
CA GLU A 105 -13.15 -3.55 21.95
C GLU A 105 -11.99 -4.54 21.97
N PRO A 106 -12.24 -5.83 22.18
CA PRO A 106 -11.15 -6.81 22.18
C PRO A 106 -10.31 -6.42 21.01
N ASP A 107 -9.03 -6.13 21.26
CA ASP A 107 -8.13 -5.45 20.35
C ASP A 107 -7.94 -6.38 19.16
N ALA A 108 -9.06 -6.55 18.43
CA ALA A 108 -9.23 -7.49 17.38
C ALA A 108 -8.33 -6.98 16.28
N PHE A 109 -7.18 -7.62 16.15
CA PHE A 109 -6.16 -7.35 15.12
C PHE A 109 -6.80 -7.09 13.74
N ILE A 110 -7.82 -7.88 13.38
CA ILE A 110 -8.55 -7.72 12.11
C ILE A 110 -9.25 -6.36 12.02
N ARG A 111 -9.91 -5.89 13.09
CA ARG A 111 -10.60 -4.59 13.07
C ARG A 111 -9.60 -3.44 12.92
N ARG A 112 -8.46 -3.51 13.63
CA ARG A 112 -7.38 -2.53 13.44
C ARG A 112 -6.84 -2.57 12.02
N MET A 113 -6.66 -3.74 11.44
CA MET A 113 -6.20 -3.90 10.06
C MET A 113 -7.21 -3.35 9.05
N GLU A 114 -8.52 -3.55 9.26
CA GLU A 114 -9.59 -2.96 8.44
C GLU A 114 -9.56 -1.43 8.52
N LYS A 115 -9.44 -0.86 9.73
CA LYS A 115 -9.31 0.58 9.96
C LYS A 115 -8.03 1.13 9.29
N TYR A 116 -6.90 0.47 9.50
CA TYR A 116 -5.63 0.85 8.87
C TYR A 116 -5.71 0.86 7.35
N ALA A 117 -6.40 -0.11 6.75
CA ALA A 117 -6.60 -0.20 5.32
C ALA A 117 -7.53 0.91 4.78
N SER A 118 -8.60 1.24 5.50
CA SER A 118 -9.63 2.20 5.04
C SER A 118 -9.08 3.61 4.83
N VAL A 119 -8.11 4.03 5.63
CA VAL A 119 -7.49 5.37 5.54
C VAL A 119 -6.40 5.47 4.46
N ARG A 120 -6.10 4.41 3.73
CA ARG A 120 -5.11 4.45 2.63
C ARG A 120 -5.71 5.09 1.39
N GLU A 121 -5.07 6.13 0.86
CA GLU A 121 -5.55 6.85 -0.33
C GLU A 121 -5.63 5.95 -1.57
N ALA A 122 -4.57 5.17 -1.83
CA ALA A 122 -4.48 4.36 -3.03
C ALA A 122 -5.43 3.14 -2.98
N LYS A 123 -6.41 3.09 -3.89
CA LYS A 123 -7.38 1.99 -4.05
C LYS A 123 -6.67 0.63 -4.10
N ARG A 124 -5.56 0.51 -4.85
CA ARG A 124 -4.81 -0.75 -4.97
C ARG A 124 -4.22 -1.20 -3.63
N THR A 125 -3.76 -0.28 -2.81
CA THR A 125 -3.27 -0.58 -1.46
C THR A 125 -4.39 -1.15 -0.59
N ARG A 126 -5.57 -0.51 -0.59
CA ARG A 126 -6.76 -1.03 0.12
C ARG A 126 -7.14 -2.44 -0.33
N GLU A 127 -7.15 -2.70 -1.65
CA GLU A 127 -7.42 -4.03 -2.21
C GLU A 127 -6.44 -5.10 -1.70
N ILE A 128 -5.15 -4.78 -1.62
CA ILE A 128 -4.10 -5.72 -1.15
C ILE A 128 -4.28 -6.02 0.35
N TYR A 129 -4.60 -5.01 1.18
CA TYR A 129 -4.97 -5.25 2.58
C TYR A 129 -6.22 -6.12 2.70
N GLY A 130 -7.25 -5.83 1.90
CA GLY A 130 -8.48 -6.64 1.85
C GLY A 130 -8.21 -8.11 1.47
N GLN A 131 -7.29 -8.37 0.54
CA GLN A 131 -6.86 -9.72 0.21
C GLN A 131 -6.14 -10.38 1.40
N THR A 132 -5.28 -9.64 2.12
CA THR A 132 -4.61 -10.17 3.30
C THR A 132 -5.61 -10.53 4.39
N ILE A 133 -6.59 -9.68 4.65
CA ILE A 133 -7.67 -9.95 5.61
C ILE A 133 -8.46 -11.21 5.21
N LYS A 134 -8.83 -11.35 3.94
CA LYS A 134 -9.51 -12.56 3.44
C LYS A 134 -8.70 -13.82 3.69
N HIS A 135 -7.39 -13.80 3.44
CA HIS A 135 -6.52 -14.95 3.71
C HIS A 135 -6.42 -15.27 5.21
N ILE A 136 -6.35 -14.25 6.07
CA ILE A 136 -6.30 -14.45 7.53
C ILE A 136 -7.61 -15.06 8.03
N LEU A 137 -8.77 -14.52 7.61
CA LEU A 137 -10.09 -15.05 7.98
C LEU A 137 -10.33 -16.49 7.50
N ALA A 138 -9.75 -16.86 6.35
CA ALA A 138 -9.85 -18.22 5.83
C ALA A 138 -8.86 -19.18 6.49
N TYR A 139 -7.72 -18.68 6.97
CA TYR A 139 -6.72 -19.46 7.68
C TYR A 139 -7.15 -19.78 9.11
N ASP A 140 -7.61 -18.79 9.84
CA ASP A 140 -7.98 -18.92 11.24
C ASP A 140 -9.47 -18.55 11.46
N LYS A 141 -10.26 -19.55 11.83
CA LYS A 141 -11.70 -19.37 12.08
C LYS A 141 -12.01 -18.39 13.22
N LYS A 142 -11.05 -18.21 14.15
CA LYS A 142 -11.14 -17.28 15.27
C LYS A 142 -10.51 -15.92 14.98
N ALA A 143 -10.09 -15.65 13.74
CA ALA A 143 -9.33 -14.45 13.37
C ALA A 143 -9.99 -13.13 13.81
N ARG A 144 -11.32 -13.06 13.84
CA ARG A 144 -12.05 -11.86 14.28
C ARG A 144 -11.93 -11.54 15.77
N SER A 145 -11.56 -12.53 16.58
CA SER A 145 -11.35 -12.39 18.03
C SER A 145 -9.89 -12.40 18.45
N LEU A 146 -8.94 -12.55 17.50
CA LEU A 146 -7.52 -12.53 17.81
C LEU A 146 -7.08 -11.14 18.25
N SER A 147 -6.41 -11.08 19.38
CA SER A 147 -5.65 -9.93 19.83
C SER A 147 -4.28 -9.84 19.13
N PHE A 148 -3.57 -8.73 19.29
CA PHE A 148 -2.18 -8.62 18.84
C PHE A 148 -1.25 -9.66 19.50
N GLY A 149 -1.53 -10.01 20.76
CA GLY A 149 -0.76 -11.02 21.50
C GLY A 149 -0.88 -12.44 20.93
N ASP A 150 -2.01 -12.76 20.30
CA ASP A 150 -2.27 -14.08 19.71
C ASP A 150 -1.53 -14.30 18.39
N ILE A 151 -1.12 -13.22 17.69
CA ILE A 151 -0.34 -13.29 16.45
C ILE A 151 1.13 -13.53 16.80
N THR A 152 1.48 -14.76 17.13
CA THR A 152 2.84 -15.16 17.49
C THR A 152 3.70 -15.46 16.26
N LYS A 153 5.00 -15.74 16.48
CA LYS A 153 5.89 -16.23 15.42
C LYS A 153 5.35 -17.53 14.80
N GLU A 154 4.90 -18.44 15.64
CA GLU A 154 4.35 -19.74 15.27
C GLU A 154 3.08 -19.58 14.42
N TRP A 155 2.20 -18.63 14.80
CA TRP A 155 1.03 -18.28 14.04
C TRP A 155 1.40 -17.76 12.64
N LEU A 156 2.40 -16.86 12.54
CA LEU A 156 2.90 -16.33 11.26
C LEU A 156 3.52 -17.42 10.38
N GLU A 157 4.26 -18.36 10.95
CA GLU A 157 4.81 -19.52 10.23
C GLU A 157 3.70 -20.44 9.71
N GLY A 158 2.66 -20.70 10.52
CA GLY A 158 1.47 -21.45 10.13
C GLY A 158 0.73 -20.76 8.98
N PHE A 159 0.50 -19.46 9.10
CA PHE A 159 -0.09 -18.65 8.04
C PHE A 159 0.74 -18.68 6.76
N GLY A 160 2.07 -18.66 6.87
CA GLY A 160 2.98 -18.82 5.74
C GLY A 160 2.82 -20.15 5.00
N ARG A 161 2.67 -21.26 5.74
CA ARG A 161 2.37 -22.58 5.16
C ARG A 161 1.00 -22.59 4.47
N TYR A 162 0.00 -21.96 5.06
CA TYR A 162 -1.31 -21.83 4.44
C TYR A 162 -1.23 -21.07 3.11
N LEU A 163 -0.49 -19.95 3.05
CA LEU A 163 -0.34 -19.14 1.83
C LEU A 163 0.36 -19.88 0.68
N LEU A 164 1.14 -20.93 0.93
CA LEU A 164 1.74 -21.78 -0.12
C LEU A 164 0.69 -22.38 -1.06
N LYS A 165 -0.53 -22.65 -0.56
CA LYS A 165 -1.63 -23.18 -1.37
C LYS A 165 -2.08 -22.22 -2.49
N PHE A 166 -1.83 -20.92 -2.34
CA PHE A 166 -2.28 -19.88 -3.27
C PHE A 166 -1.13 -19.29 -4.10
N SER A 167 0.09 -19.29 -3.58
CA SER A 167 1.25 -18.76 -4.30
C SER A 167 2.53 -19.47 -3.89
N PRO A 168 3.23 -20.12 -4.83
CA PRO A 168 4.56 -20.68 -4.58
C PRO A 168 5.61 -19.57 -4.42
N ALA A 169 5.41 -18.39 -5.02
CA ALA A 169 6.38 -17.30 -5.00
C ALA A 169 6.48 -16.65 -3.61
N LYS A 170 7.66 -16.76 -2.99
CA LYS A 170 7.93 -16.22 -1.64
C LYS A 170 7.68 -14.72 -1.53
N ASN A 171 8.10 -13.95 -2.54
CA ASN A 171 7.89 -12.50 -2.53
C ASN A 171 6.41 -12.10 -2.58
N ALA A 172 5.55 -12.89 -3.24
CA ALA A 172 4.11 -12.66 -3.25
C ALA A 172 3.51 -12.91 -1.85
N ARG A 173 3.91 -14.00 -1.17
CA ARG A 173 3.48 -14.26 0.21
C ARG A 173 3.99 -13.20 1.18
N ASN A 174 5.19 -12.69 0.98
CA ASN A 174 5.79 -11.64 1.80
C ASN A 174 5.00 -10.32 1.79
N ILE A 175 4.15 -10.08 0.80
CA ILE A 175 3.26 -8.91 0.77
C ILE A 175 2.31 -8.96 1.98
N HIS A 176 1.72 -10.13 2.25
CA HIS A 176 0.80 -10.31 3.37
C HIS A 176 1.50 -10.08 4.73
N PHE A 177 2.72 -10.61 4.91
CA PHE A 177 3.50 -10.38 6.13
C PHE A 177 3.90 -8.91 6.31
N ARG A 178 4.22 -8.20 5.22
CA ARG A 178 4.49 -6.76 5.27
C ARG A 178 3.25 -5.95 5.68
N ASN A 179 2.08 -6.35 5.21
CA ASN A 179 0.81 -5.73 5.60
C ASN A 179 0.54 -5.95 7.09
N ILE A 180 0.68 -7.20 7.59
CA ILE A 180 0.53 -7.52 9.01
C ILE A 180 1.52 -6.68 9.83
N ARG A 181 2.80 -6.65 9.45
CA ARG A 181 3.83 -5.89 10.15
C ARG A 181 3.53 -4.38 10.20
N ALA A 182 2.99 -3.81 9.13
CA ALA A 182 2.64 -2.41 9.09
C ALA A 182 1.53 -2.07 10.09
N VAL A 183 0.54 -2.98 10.28
CA VAL A 183 -0.53 -2.83 11.28
C VAL A 183 0.02 -2.96 12.70
N PHE A 184 0.99 -3.86 12.93
CA PHE A 184 1.68 -3.95 14.23
C PHE A 184 2.44 -2.67 14.56
N ASN A 185 3.20 -2.11 13.60
CA ASN A 185 3.92 -0.87 13.82
C ASN A 185 2.95 0.28 14.15
N ASP A 186 1.86 0.41 13.39
CA ASP A 186 0.82 1.41 13.66
C ASP A 186 0.16 1.23 15.03
N ALA A 187 -0.07 0.00 15.48
CA ALA A 187 -0.62 -0.27 16.79
C ALA A 187 0.36 0.05 17.93
N ILE A 188 1.66 -0.21 17.73
CA ILE A 188 2.71 0.14 18.68
C ILE A 188 2.88 1.65 18.76
N ASP A 189 2.92 2.34 17.61
CA ASP A 189 3.03 3.81 17.54
C ASP A 189 1.84 4.53 18.20
N ASN A 190 0.70 3.84 18.36
CA ASN A 190 -0.50 4.34 19.05
C ASN A 190 -0.69 3.72 20.48
N ASP A 191 0.32 3.10 21.05
CA ASP A 191 0.31 2.48 22.39
C ASP A 191 -0.79 1.42 22.62
N LEU A 192 -1.28 0.79 21.54
CA LEU A 192 -2.34 -0.23 21.63
C LEU A 192 -1.79 -1.61 21.98
N THR A 193 -0.51 -1.87 21.72
CA THR A 193 0.13 -3.15 22.03
C THR A 193 1.64 -3.00 22.19
N THR A 194 2.23 -3.85 23.00
CA THR A 194 3.69 -4.04 23.11
C THR A 194 4.17 -5.32 22.39
N ALA A 195 3.22 -6.14 21.93
CA ALA A 195 3.52 -7.38 21.22
C ALA A 195 4.13 -7.09 19.86
N TYR A 196 5.25 -7.75 19.53
CA TYR A 196 5.90 -7.60 18.22
C TYR A 196 6.54 -8.91 17.74
N PRO A 197 5.81 -9.78 17.07
CA PRO A 197 6.30 -11.09 16.62
C PRO A 197 7.41 -10.96 15.56
N PHE A 198 7.47 -9.85 14.84
CA PHE A 198 8.48 -9.60 13.80
C PHE A 198 9.90 -9.37 14.33
N ARG A 199 10.09 -9.26 15.66
CA ARG A 199 11.43 -9.33 16.26
C ARG A 199 12.08 -10.69 15.97
N LYS A 200 11.29 -11.77 16.07
CA LYS A 200 11.72 -13.16 15.84
C LYS A 200 11.38 -13.67 14.43
N PHE A 201 10.26 -13.26 13.83
CA PHE A 201 9.85 -13.62 12.48
C PHE A 201 10.43 -12.63 11.46
N LYS A 202 11.35 -13.11 10.60
CA LYS A 202 12.03 -12.25 9.60
C LYS A 202 11.42 -12.44 8.21
N ILE A 203 10.96 -11.36 7.61
CA ILE A 203 10.50 -11.34 6.22
C ILE A 203 11.72 -11.23 5.31
N ARG A 204 12.20 -12.38 4.79
CA ARG A 204 13.37 -12.43 3.90
C ARG A 204 12.90 -12.41 2.45
N PRO A 205 13.30 -11.41 1.65
CA PRO A 205 13.03 -11.41 0.22
C PRO A 205 13.79 -12.55 -0.47
N GLU A 206 13.29 -12.94 -1.63
CA GLU A 206 13.96 -13.87 -2.53
C GLU A 206 14.38 -13.10 -3.77
N ALA A 207 15.58 -13.40 -4.28
CA ALA A 207 16.05 -12.79 -5.52
C ALA A 207 15.10 -13.15 -6.67
N THR A 208 14.74 -12.17 -7.47
CA THR A 208 13.91 -12.36 -8.66
C THR A 208 14.81 -12.50 -9.89
N LYS A 209 14.41 -13.35 -10.84
CA LYS A 209 15.08 -13.41 -12.14
C LYS A 209 15.11 -12.03 -12.79
N LYS A 210 16.22 -11.69 -13.44
CA LYS A 210 16.31 -10.47 -14.25
C LYS A 210 15.17 -10.45 -15.28
N ARG A 211 14.55 -9.30 -15.45
CA ARG A 211 13.43 -9.08 -16.38
C ARG A 211 13.86 -8.11 -17.47
N SER A 212 15.03 -8.35 -18.07
CA SER A 212 15.58 -7.58 -19.17
C SER A 212 15.82 -8.46 -20.37
N LEU A 213 15.66 -7.90 -21.56
CA LEU A 213 16.03 -8.50 -22.83
C LEU A 213 17.52 -8.26 -23.05
N THR A 214 18.21 -9.22 -23.69
CA THR A 214 19.54 -8.97 -24.26
C THR A 214 19.45 -8.10 -25.50
N LEU A 215 20.58 -7.57 -25.97
CA LEU A 215 20.63 -6.77 -27.21
C LEU A 215 20.06 -7.57 -28.41
N GLU A 216 20.40 -8.84 -28.52
CA GLU A 216 19.88 -9.70 -29.59
C GLU A 216 18.38 -9.90 -29.48
N GLN A 217 17.89 -10.16 -28.25
CA GLN A 217 16.47 -10.36 -28.01
C GLN A 217 15.64 -9.09 -28.31
N ILE A 218 16.13 -7.89 -27.92
CA ILE A 218 15.40 -6.65 -28.19
C ILE A 218 15.40 -6.34 -29.69
N ARG A 219 16.50 -6.56 -30.41
CA ARG A 219 16.57 -6.41 -31.89
C ARG A 219 15.65 -7.41 -32.59
N SER A 220 15.64 -8.66 -32.15
CA SER A 220 14.71 -9.69 -32.66
C SER A 220 13.25 -9.28 -32.42
N LEU A 221 12.92 -8.79 -31.21
CA LEU A 221 11.56 -8.33 -30.90
C LEU A 221 11.15 -7.12 -31.75
N TRP A 222 12.05 -6.17 -32.01
CA TRP A 222 11.77 -5.00 -32.85
C TRP A 222 11.36 -5.36 -34.29
N ASN A 223 11.92 -6.43 -34.82
CA ASN A 223 11.70 -6.90 -36.18
C ASN A 223 10.80 -8.15 -36.26
N TYR A 224 10.23 -8.57 -35.12
CA TYR A 224 9.43 -9.79 -35.09
C TYR A 224 8.11 -9.61 -35.85
N PRO A 225 7.75 -10.53 -36.80
CA PRO A 225 6.49 -10.47 -37.50
C PRO A 225 5.35 -10.81 -36.56
N VAL A 226 4.67 -9.78 -36.08
CA VAL A 226 3.55 -9.91 -35.13
C VAL A 226 2.21 -9.93 -35.87
N GLU A 227 1.20 -10.50 -35.23
CA GLU A 227 -0.17 -10.44 -35.74
C GLU A 227 -0.72 -9.00 -35.68
N PRO A 228 -1.68 -8.61 -36.55
CA PRO A 228 -2.19 -7.23 -36.62
C PRO A 228 -2.66 -6.68 -35.26
N TYR A 229 -3.32 -7.50 -34.41
CA TYR A 229 -3.76 -7.04 -33.11
C TYR A 229 -2.61 -6.83 -32.09
N GLN A 230 -1.46 -7.46 -32.30
CA GLN A 230 -0.28 -7.33 -31.45
C GLN A 230 0.54 -6.09 -31.78
N GLN A 231 0.44 -5.58 -33.02
CA GLN A 231 1.27 -4.47 -33.50
C GLN A 231 1.19 -3.23 -32.60
N ARG A 232 -0.03 -2.81 -32.23
CA ARG A 232 -0.23 -1.70 -31.30
C ARG A 232 0.51 -1.90 -29.98
N TYR A 233 0.49 -3.11 -29.44
CA TYR A 233 1.14 -3.41 -28.18
C TYR A 233 2.66 -3.49 -28.30
N LEU A 234 3.18 -4.03 -29.40
CA LEU A 234 4.62 -3.98 -29.69
C LEU A 234 5.11 -2.54 -29.83
N ASP A 235 4.36 -1.70 -30.55
CA ASP A 235 4.69 -0.29 -30.70
C ASP A 235 4.65 0.45 -29.33
N MET A 236 3.71 0.12 -28.46
CA MET A 236 3.68 0.66 -27.09
C MET A 236 4.84 0.16 -26.22
N PHE A 237 5.35 -1.05 -26.45
CA PHE A 237 6.55 -1.53 -25.79
C PHE A 237 7.78 -0.76 -26.26
N LYS A 238 7.94 -0.54 -27.59
CA LYS A 238 8.98 0.30 -28.18
C LYS A 238 8.92 1.72 -27.63
N LEU A 239 7.72 2.32 -27.64
CA LEU A 239 7.51 3.67 -27.11
C LEU A 239 7.85 3.76 -25.61
N SER A 240 7.40 2.79 -24.81
CA SER A 240 7.78 2.75 -23.40
C SER A 240 9.30 2.68 -23.23
N PHE A 241 10.01 1.91 -24.03
CA PHE A 241 11.46 1.84 -24.01
C PHE A 241 12.11 3.18 -24.40
N TYR A 242 11.69 3.80 -25.50
CA TYR A 242 12.22 5.09 -25.97
C TYR A 242 11.95 6.24 -24.98
N LEU A 243 10.91 6.11 -24.17
CA LEU A 243 10.59 7.01 -23.06
C LEU A 243 11.14 6.48 -21.71
N ILE A 244 12.36 5.91 -21.75
CA ILE A 244 13.12 5.48 -20.54
C ILE A 244 12.33 4.51 -19.65
N GLY A 245 11.53 3.65 -20.24
CA GLY A 245 10.69 2.70 -19.50
C GLY A 245 9.58 3.35 -18.70
N ILE A 246 8.89 4.32 -19.27
CA ILE A 246 7.70 4.93 -18.67
C ILE A 246 6.68 3.87 -18.26
N ASN A 247 6.05 4.03 -17.11
CA ASN A 247 5.04 3.08 -16.65
C ASN A 247 3.77 3.19 -17.53
N VAL A 248 3.11 2.07 -17.78
CA VAL A 248 1.91 2.02 -18.65
C VAL A 248 0.81 2.96 -18.17
N THR A 249 0.60 3.10 -16.86
CA THR A 249 -0.39 4.05 -16.33
C THR A 249 -0.03 5.48 -16.69
N ASP A 250 1.25 5.85 -16.55
CA ASP A 250 1.72 7.20 -16.85
C ASP A 250 1.68 7.44 -18.38
N LEU A 251 2.04 6.42 -19.19
CA LEU A 251 1.94 6.44 -20.64
C LEU A 251 0.50 6.70 -21.14
N CYS A 252 -0.50 6.08 -20.48
CA CYS A 252 -1.92 6.26 -20.82
C CYS A 252 -2.43 7.69 -20.56
N TYR A 253 -1.81 8.42 -19.67
CA TYR A 253 -2.23 9.76 -19.25
C TYR A 253 -1.28 10.87 -19.70
N LEU A 254 -0.38 10.61 -20.64
CA LEU A 254 0.39 11.69 -21.29
C LEU A 254 -0.57 12.65 -21.99
N GLU A 255 -0.36 13.95 -21.82
CA GLU A 255 -1.25 14.99 -22.34
C GLU A 255 -0.73 15.54 -23.66
N GLU A 256 0.49 16.04 -23.69
CA GLU A 256 1.06 16.71 -24.88
C GLU A 256 2.59 16.57 -24.95
N ILE A 257 3.14 16.94 -26.07
CA ILE A 257 4.57 17.20 -26.26
C ILE A 257 4.74 18.71 -26.18
N SER A 258 5.60 19.19 -25.30
CA SER A 258 5.91 20.62 -25.17
C SER A 258 6.62 21.15 -26.44
N PRO A 259 6.61 22.48 -26.67
CA PRO A 259 7.26 23.08 -27.86
C PRO A 259 8.77 22.78 -27.98
N ASP A 260 9.43 22.53 -26.85
CA ASP A 260 10.85 22.14 -26.76
C ASP A 260 11.08 20.62 -26.94
N GLY A 261 10.02 19.86 -27.28
CA GLY A 261 10.10 18.45 -27.65
C GLY A 261 10.12 17.47 -26.49
N TYR A 262 9.60 17.82 -25.32
CA TYR A 262 9.53 16.96 -24.16
C TYR A 262 8.11 16.51 -23.82
N VAL A 263 7.98 15.32 -23.27
CA VAL A 263 6.77 14.90 -22.52
C VAL A 263 7.04 15.07 -21.03
N THR A 264 6.18 15.88 -20.39
CA THR A 264 6.26 16.15 -18.94
C THR A 264 5.05 15.57 -18.25
N TYR A 265 5.26 14.80 -17.20
CA TYR A 265 4.17 14.16 -16.45
C TYR A 265 4.50 13.98 -14.99
N ARG A 266 3.46 13.98 -14.15
CA ARG A 266 3.57 13.64 -12.74
C ARG A 266 3.31 12.17 -12.55
N ARG A 267 4.33 11.41 -12.15
CA ARG A 267 4.22 9.96 -11.96
C ARG A 267 3.11 9.60 -10.98
N ALA A 268 2.15 8.79 -11.40
CA ALA A 268 0.97 8.43 -10.61
C ALA A 268 1.31 7.83 -9.24
N LYS A 269 2.36 6.99 -9.17
CA LYS A 269 2.76 6.28 -7.94
C LYS A 269 3.53 7.14 -6.95
N THR A 270 4.46 7.99 -7.40
CA THR A 270 5.42 8.70 -6.53
C THR A 270 5.19 10.19 -6.46
N LYS A 271 4.30 10.71 -7.28
CA LYS A 271 3.97 12.14 -7.44
C LYS A 271 5.15 13.03 -7.85
N LYS A 272 6.29 12.43 -8.25
CA LYS A 272 7.43 13.17 -8.79
C LYS A 272 7.15 13.59 -10.23
N MET A 273 7.66 14.77 -10.61
CA MET A 273 7.67 15.24 -11.99
C MET A 273 8.77 14.54 -12.80
N TYR A 274 8.46 14.23 -14.05
CA TYR A 274 9.36 13.69 -15.03
C TYR A 274 9.25 14.50 -16.31
N SER A 275 10.38 14.75 -16.93
CA SER A 275 10.47 15.35 -18.26
C SER A 275 11.39 14.46 -19.09
N ILE A 276 10.91 13.98 -20.21
CA ILE A 276 11.65 13.06 -21.09
C ILE A 276 11.61 13.63 -22.50
N LYS A 277 12.79 13.78 -23.10
CA LYS A 277 12.91 14.19 -24.50
C LYS A 277 12.30 13.16 -25.42
N VAL A 278 11.47 13.62 -26.36
CA VAL A 278 10.83 12.76 -27.36
C VAL A 278 11.76 12.62 -28.55
N GLU A 279 12.44 11.49 -28.62
CA GLU A 279 13.32 11.17 -29.73
C GLU A 279 12.51 10.85 -31.02
N PRO A 280 13.08 10.98 -32.21
CA PRO A 280 12.35 10.79 -33.48
C PRO A 280 11.60 9.46 -33.56
N GLU A 281 12.20 8.37 -33.07
CA GLU A 281 11.60 7.05 -33.07
C GLU A 281 10.36 6.97 -32.16
N ALA A 282 10.36 7.69 -31.05
CA ALA A 282 9.21 7.84 -30.18
C ALA A 282 8.12 8.70 -30.81
N LEU A 283 8.50 9.80 -31.47
CA LEU A 283 7.59 10.72 -32.15
C LEU A 283 6.82 10.02 -33.27
N GLU A 284 7.48 9.17 -34.05
CA GLU A 284 6.84 8.38 -35.11
C GLU A 284 5.69 7.52 -34.54
N ILE A 285 5.95 6.82 -33.45
CA ILE A 285 4.93 5.99 -32.80
C ILE A 285 3.81 6.86 -32.21
N ILE A 286 4.15 7.95 -31.54
CA ILE A 286 3.15 8.89 -30.98
C ILE A 286 2.23 9.40 -32.10
N ASN A 287 2.77 9.80 -33.25
CA ASN A 287 1.98 10.31 -34.38
C ASN A 287 1.04 9.25 -34.96
N ARG A 288 1.46 7.97 -34.98
CA ARG A 288 0.62 6.84 -35.40
C ARG A 288 -0.58 6.58 -34.49
N TYR A 289 -0.42 6.86 -33.20
CA TYR A 289 -1.41 6.53 -32.17
C TYR A 289 -1.95 7.76 -31.44
N ARG A 290 -2.07 8.91 -32.12
CA ARG A 290 -2.65 10.14 -31.55
C ARG A 290 -4.04 9.89 -30.98
N GLY A 291 -4.28 10.36 -29.75
CA GLY A 291 -5.54 10.25 -29.05
C GLY A 291 -6.39 11.53 -29.13
N LYS A 292 -7.64 11.41 -28.68
CA LYS A 292 -8.58 12.53 -28.63
C LYS A 292 -8.52 13.28 -27.29
N GLY A 293 -8.41 12.55 -26.20
CA GLY A 293 -8.41 13.10 -24.84
C GLY A 293 -7.04 13.12 -24.17
N HIS A 294 -6.12 12.32 -24.67
CA HIS A 294 -4.73 12.23 -24.23
C HIS A 294 -3.80 12.21 -25.43
N LEU A 295 -2.49 12.33 -25.19
CA LEU A 295 -1.49 12.28 -26.28
C LEU A 295 -1.65 11.02 -27.16
N LEU A 296 -2.01 9.90 -26.53
CA LEU A 296 -2.18 8.61 -27.16
C LEU A 296 -3.63 8.10 -27.05
N ASN A 297 -4.12 7.38 -28.05
CA ASN A 297 -5.47 6.83 -28.12
C ASN A 297 -5.69 5.57 -27.25
N LEU A 298 -4.86 5.35 -26.23
CA LEU A 298 -4.86 4.12 -25.46
C LEU A 298 -6.13 3.92 -24.62
N LEU A 299 -6.76 5.02 -24.21
CA LEU A 299 -7.99 5.03 -23.44
C LEU A 299 -9.23 5.42 -24.24
N ASP A 300 -9.11 5.64 -25.55
CA ASP A 300 -10.25 5.98 -26.40
C ASP A 300 -11.22 4.79 -26.56
N ASP A 301 -10.68 3.56 -26.56
CA ASP A 301 -11.42 2.30 -26.68
C ASP A 301 -11.32 1.38 -25.43
N ILE A 302 -10.61 1.81 -24.40
CA ILE A 302 -10.35 1.02 -23.18
C ILE A 302 -10.58 1.86 -21.94
N HIS A 303 -11.49 1.43 -21.07
CA HIS A 303 -11.96 2.21 -19.91
C HIS A 303 -10.93 2.44 -18.79
N SER A 304 -9.77 1.80 -18.79
CA SER A 304 -8.79 2.01 -17.72
C SER A 304 -7.38 1.57 -18.10
N PRO A 305 -6.34 2.23 -17.54
CA PRO A 305 -4.95 1.79 -17.70
C PRO A 305 -4.71 0.34 -17.23
N ARG A 306 -5.46 -0.13 -16.24
CA ARG A 306 -5.37 -1.52 -15.76
C ARG A 306 -5.81 -2.50 -16.84
N THR A 307 -6.93 -2.24 -17.48
CA THR A 307 -7.45 -3.09 -18.57
C THR A 307 -6.49 -3.06 -19.76
N PHE A 308 -5.97 -1.87 -20.11
CA PHE A 308 -4.95 -1.74 -21.13
C PHE A 308 -3.70 -2.56 -20.81
N THR A 309 -3.15 -2.43 -19.58
CA THR A 309 -1.99 -3.20 -19.13
C THR A 309 -2.21 -4.71 -19.23
N MET A 310 -3.39 -5.21 -18.86
CA MET A 310 -3.71 -6.64 -18.96
C MET A 310 -3.71 -7.13 -20.42
N LYS A 311 -4.32 -6.36 -21.34
CA LYS A 311 -4.30 -6.67 -22.79
C LYS A 311 -2.91 -6.58 -23.35
N PHE A 312 -2.15 -5.56 -22.96
CA PHE A 312 -0.77 -5.32 -23.35
C PHE A 312 0.15 -6.49 -22.94
N ASP A 313 0.17 -6.82 -21.64
CA ASP A 313 0.98 -7.92 -21.13
C ASP A 313 0.59 -9.29 -21.74
N ARG A 314 -0.69 -9.48 -22.06
CA ARG A 314 -1.18 -10.67 -22.76
C ARG A 314 -0.64 -10.72 -24.19
N ALA A 315 -0.83 -9.64 -24.95
CA ALA A 315 -0.36 -9.58 -26.33
C ALA A 315 1.15 -9.80 -26.45
N LEU A 316 1.96 -9.20 -25.57
CA LEU A 316 3.41 -9.41 -25.53
C LEU A 316 3.79 -10.87 -25.25
N LYS A 317 3.08 -11.58 -24.37
CA LYS A 317 3.33 -13.00 -24.09
C LYS A 317 2.95 -13.91 -25.23
N GLU A 318 2.03 -13.48 -26.07
CA GLU A 318 1.53 -14.23 -27.23
C GLU A 318 2.37 -13.98 -28.51
N ILE A 319 3.40 -13.12 -28.46
CA ILE A 319 4.34 -12.94 -29.58
C ILE A 319 5.15 -14.20 -29.78
N GLY A 320 4.96 -14.87 -30.92
CA GLY A 320 5.65 -16.11 -31.26
C GLY A 320 4.87 -16.96 -32.26
N PRO A 321 5.38 -18.15 -32.61
CA PRO A 321 4.69 -19.09 -33.49
C PRO A 321 3.32 -19.51 -32.96
N VAL A 322 2.44 -19.85 -33.87
CA VAL A 322 1.07 -20.26 -33.57
C VAL A 322 0.81 -21.64 -34.09
N THR A 323 0.18 -22.49 -33.25
CA THR A 323 -0.37 -23.78 -33.66
C THR A 323 -1.90 -23.78 -33.47
N TYR A 324 -2.56 -24.67 -34.16
CA TYR A 324 -3.99 -24.86 -34.07
C TYR A 324 -4.30 -26.28 -33.67
N GLU A 325 -5.08 -26.45 -32.61
CA GLU A 325 -5.47 -27.75 -32.07
C GLU A 325 -6.98 -27.85 -31.92
N ASP A 326 -7.53 -29.05 -31.97
CA ASP A 326 -8.94 -29.26 -31.69
C ASP A 326 -9.24 -28.86 -30.22
N ASN A 327 -10.32 -28.13 -30.04
CA ASN A 327 -10.71 -27.67 -28.72
C ASN A 327 -11.52 -28.75 -28.00
N PRO A 328 -10.97 -29.45 -26.98
CA PRO A 328 -11.68 -30.52 -26.28
C PRO A 328 -12.90 -30.04 -25.51
N GLU A 329 -13.02 -28.73 -25.26
CA GLU A 329 -14.16 -28.12 -24.58
C GLU A 329 -15.26 -27.67 -25.59
N TRP A 330 -15.03 -27.86 -26.88
CA TRP A 330 -16.04 -27.50 -27.88
C TRP A 330 -17.23 -28.49 -27.85
N LYS A 331 -18.44 -27.91 -27.90
CA LYS A 331 -19.67 -28.64 -28.05
C LYS A 331 -20.57 -27.88 -29.05
N PRO A 332 -21.40 -28.59 -29.88
CA PRO A 332 -22.21 -27.94 -30.93
C PRO A 332 -23.14 -26.80 -30.48
N LYS A 333 -23.41 -26.70 -29.16
CA LYS A 333 -24.31 -25.70 -28.57
C LYS A 333 -23.64 -24.71 -27.67
N ASN A 334 -22.29 -24.68 -27.57
CA ASN A 334 -21.57 -23.68 -26.77
C ASN A 334 -20.93 -22.63 -27.68
N ASN A 335 -20.63 -21.44 -27.11
CA ASN A 335 -19.99 -20.33 -27.83
C ASN A 335 -18.46 -20.50 -28.00
N LYS A 336 -17.91 -21.70 -27.87
CA LYS A 336 -16.48 -21.97 -28.02
C LYS A 336 -16.16 -22.35 -29.45
N HIS A 337 -15.01 -21.90 -29.94
CA HIS A 337 -14.53 -22.31 -31.28
C HIS A 337 -14.10 -23.77 -31.30
N LYS A 338 -14.37 -24.47 -32.40
CA LYS A 338 -13.99 -25.86 -32.63
C LYS A 338 -12.46 -26.03 -32.58
N VAL A 339 -11.74 -25.06 -33.08
CA VAL A 339 -10.27 -25.04 -33.10
C VAL A 339 -9.77 -24.00 -32.08
N LYS A 340 -8.80 -24.38 -31.27
CA LYS A 340 -8.12 -23.51 -30.33
C LYS A 340 -6.78 -23.09 -30.91
N LYS A 341 -6.56 -21.78 -30.95
CA LYS A 341 -5.30 -21.16 -31.32
C LYS A 341 -4.36 -21.16 -30.11
N ILE A 342 -3.17 -21.73 -30.25
CA ILE A 342 -2.16 -21.79 -29.19
C ILE A 342 -0.96 -20.94 -29.62
N HIS A 343 -0.58 -19.99 -28.77
CA HIS A 343 0.59 -19.16 -28.98
C HIS A 343 1.79 -19.74 -28.22
N HIS A 344 2.89 -19.93 -28.93
CA HIS A 344 4.18 -20.35 -28.37
C HIS A 344 5.07 -19.12 -28.25
N SER A 345 5.25 -18.60 -27.02
CA SER A 345 5.98 -17.36 -26.82
C SER A 345 7.43 -17.46 -27.29
N ALA A 346 7.86 -16.60 -28.20
CA ALA A 346 9.26 -16.40 -28.58
C ALA A 346 10.05 -15.66 -27.50
N PHE A 347 9.34 -14.92 -26.61
CA PHE A 347 9.91 -14.13 -25.52
C PHE A 347 9.28 -14.51 -24.17
N PRO A 348 9.60 -15.66 -23.58
CA PRO A 348 8.91 -16.17 -22.41
C PRO A 348 8.96 -15.22 -21.22
N GLY A 349 7.79 -14.89 -20.70
CA GLY A 349 7.64 -14.00 -19.53
C GLY A 349 7.68 -12.51 -19.85
N LEU A 350 7.79 -12.12 -21.12
CA LEU A 350 7.77 -10.73 -21.54
C LEU A 350 6.52 -10.00 -21.03
N SER A 351 6.71 -8.80 -20.53
CA SER A 351 5.63 -7.91 -20.06
C SER A 351 6.04 -6.46 -20.30
N SER A 352 5.08 -5.57 -20.25
CA SER A 352 5.30 -4.13 -20.44
C SER A 352 6.41 -3.56 -19.54
N TYR A 353 6.56 -4.09 -18.33
CA TYR A 353 7.57 -3.61 -17.38
C TYR A 353 9.02 -3.99 -17.77
N TRP A 354 9.22 -4.95 -18.67
CA TRP A 354 10.55 -5.31 -19.15
C TRP A 354 11.20 -4.18 -19.96
N ALA A 355 10.44 -3.31 -20.60
CA ALA A 355 10.98 -2.14 -21.31
C ALA A 355 11.90 -1.31 -20.39
N ARG A 356 11.44 -1.04 -19.15
CA ARG A 356 12.20 -0.29 -18.16
C ARG A 356 13.46 -1.02 -17.67
N HIS A 357 13.34 -2.30 -17.41
CA HIS A 357 14.49 -3.10 -16.98
C HIS A 357 15.52 -3.25 -18.10
N THR A 358 15.07 -3.43 -19.35
CA THR A 358 15.93 -3.55 -20.50
C THR A 358 16.69 -2.24 -20.76
N TRP A 359 16.00 -1.10 -20.71
CA TRP A 359 16.64 0.20 -20.83
C TRP A 359 17.74 0.39 -19.77
N ALA A 360 17.42 0.13 -18.51
CA ALA A 360 18.38 0.27 -17.43
C ALA A 360 19.58 -0.68 -17.53
N THR A 361 19.36 -1.92 -17.99
CA THR A 361 20.43 -2.91 -18.19
C THR A 361 21.35 -2.48 -19.33
N ILE A 362 20.80 -2.09 -20.49
CA ILE A 362 21.59 -1.62 -21.63
C ILE A 362 22.34 -0.32 -21.27
N ALA A 363 21.70 0.61 -20.56
CA ALA A 363 22.38 1.82 -20.09
C ALA A 363 23.59 1.50 -19.22
N SER A 364 23.47 0.49 -18.33
CA SER A 364 24.58 0.02 -17.52
C SER A 364 25.68 -0.68 -18.33
N GLU A 365 25.32 -1.44 -19.36
CA GLU A 365 26.25 -2.10 -20.29
C GLU A 365 27.02 -1.09 -21.17
N LEU A 366 26.45 0.10 -21.38
CA LEU A 366 27.08 1.23 -22.07
C LEU A 366 27.89 2.16 -21.17
N ASP A 367 28.18 1.72 -19.94
CA ASP A 367 28.94 2.48 -18.93
C ASP A 367 28.32 3.85 -18.59
N ILE A 368 26.99 3.98 -18.73
CA ILE A 368 26.28 5.18 -18.28
C ILE A 368 26.29 5.22 -16.75
N PRO A 369 26.74 6.34 -16.13
CA PRO A 369 26.84 6.44 -14.67
C PRO A 369 25.56 6.08 -13.94
N ASN A 370 25.67 5.35 -12.82
CA ASN A 370 24.53 4.91 -12.02
C ASN A 370 23.65 6.07 -11.56
N GLU A 371 24.21 7.24 -11.30
CA GLU A 371 23.50 8.47 -10.95
C GLU A 371 22.62 8.93 -12.11
N THR A 372 23.12 8.87 -13.35
CA THR A 372 22.35 9.19 -14.56
C THR A 372 21.21 8.20 -14.76
N ILE A 373 21.49 6.89 -14.65
CA ILE A 373 20.46 5.84 -14.72
C ILE A 373 19.40 6.05 -13.63
N SER A 374 19.82 6.33 -12.39
CA SER A 374 18.90 6.57 -11.27
C SER A 374 18.04 7.81 -11.49
N ALA A 375 18.62 8.90 -11.99
CA ALA A 375 17.91 10.13 -12.34
C ALA A 375 16.88 9.86 -13.47
N ALA A 376 17.30 9.21 -14.55
CA ALA A 376 16.46 8.83 -15.66
C ALA A 376 15.28 7.96 -15.25
N LEU A 377 15.50 7.03 -14.33
CA LEU A 377 14.47 6.18 -13.74
C LEU A 377 13.67 6.88 -12.61
N GLY A 378 14.09 8.09 -12.19
CA GLY A 378 13.48 8.87 -11.10
C GLY A 378 13.56 8.18 -9.74
N HIS A 379 14.58 7.38 -9.53
CA HIS A 379 14.91 6.89 -8.22
C HIS A 379 15.54 8.03 -7.40
N SER A 380 15.34 8.04 -6.09
CA SER A 380 16.10 8.96 -5.22
C SER A 380 17.57 8.57 -5.28
N ILE A 381 18.45 9.52 -5.59
CA ILE A 381 19.89 9.34 -5.48
C ILE A 381 20.20 8.96 -4.03
N THR A 382 21.02 7.95 -3.81
CA THR A 382 21.16 7.20 -2.56
C THR A 382 21.58 8.03 -1.35
N ASN A 383 22.21 9.21 -1.55
CA ASN A 383 22.56 10.15 -0.49
C ASN A 383 21.62 11.37 -0.54
N LYS A 384 20.61 11.38 0.34
CA LYS A 384 19.70 12.52 0.51
C LYS A 384 20.45 13.85 0.75
N THR A 385 21.57 13.81 1.43
CA THR A 385 22.40 14.98 1.72
C THR A 385 23.08 15.52 0.45
N THR A 386 23.58 14.66 -0.42
CA THR A 386 24.22 15.05 -1.69
C THR A 386 23.20 15.53 -2.72
N ALA A 387 21.98 14.97 -2.71
CA ALA A 387 20.89 15.36 -3.62
C ALA A 387 20.40 16.81 -3.42
N ILE A 388 20.66 17.42 -2.26
CA ILE A 388 20.32 18.83 -1.97
C ILE A 388 21.27 19.79 -2.70
N TYR A 389 22.48 19.35 -3.00
CA TYR A 389 23.54 20.17 -3.61
C TYR A 389 23.75 19.96 -5.11
N ILE A 390 23.07 18.95 -5.70
CA ILE A 390 23.23 18.62 -7.12
C ILE A 390 21.94 18.94 -7.83
N ASP A 391 21.92 20.06 -8.55
CA ASP A 391 20.93 20.29 -9.62
C ASP A 391 21.31 19.38 -10.78
N TYR A 392 20.57 18.27 -10.93
CA TYR A 392 20.91 17.24 -11.91
C TYR A 392 20.60 17.73 -13.32
N ASN A 393 21.64 17.93 -14.13
CA ASN A 393 21.49 18.37 -15.50
C ASN A 393 20.79 17.28 -16.36
N MET A 394 19.52 17.53 -16.73
CA MET A 394 18.71 16.61 -17.52
C MET A 394 19.28 16.34 -18.92
N SER A 395 20.15 17.19 -19.46
CA SER A 395 20.84 16.93 -20.74
C SER A 395 21.68 15.66 -20.72
N LYS A 396 22.20 15.26 -19.54
CA LYS A 396 22.88 13.96 -19.38
C LYS A 396 21.94 12.78 -19.55
N VAL A 397 20.67 12.92 -19.11
CA VAL A 397 19.65 11.88 -19.29
C VAL A 397 19.27 11.78 -20.76
N ASP A 398 19.13 12.91 -21.45
CA ASP A 398 18.80 12.95 -22.88
C ASP A 398 19.91 12.30 -23.71
N ALA A 399 21.18 12.65 -23.46
CA ALA A 399 22.35 12.05 -24.11
C ALA A 399 22.42 10.53 -23.83
N ALA A 400 22.18 10.12 -22.58
CA ALA A 400 22.14 8.71 -22.22
C ALA A 400 21.02 7.95 -22.94
N ASN A 401 19.80 8.53 -23.01
CA ASN A 401 18.69 7.91 -23.74
C ASN A 401 18.99 7.78 -25.22
N ARG A 402 19.54 8.82 -25.85
CA ARG A 402 19.96 8.77 -27.24
C ARG A 402 21.01 7.67 -27.50
N LYS A 403 22.05 7.59 -26.67
CA LYS A 403 23.07 6.55 -26.73
C LYS A 403 22.48 5.13 -26.65
N VAL A 404 21.53 4.90 -25.73
CA VAL A 404 20.83 3.61 -25.58
C VAL A 404 20.01 3.28 -26.84
N ILE A 405 19.29 4.25 -27.40
CA ILE A 405 18.48 4.07 -28.60
C ILE A 405 19.38 3.77 -29.83
N ASP A 406 20.44 4.54 -30.04
CA ASP A 406 21.37 4.33 -31.13
C ASP A 406 22.03 2.93 -31.06
N TYR A 407 22.40 2.49 -29.84
CA TYR A 407 22.99 1.18 -29.65
C TYR A 407 22.07 0.03 -30.06
N ILE A 408 20.79 0.07 -29.69
CA ILE A 408 19.86 -0.98 -30.09
C ILE A 408 19.53 -0.94 -31.58
N LEU A 409 19.54 0.26 -32.20
CA LEU A 409 19.28 0.43 -33.64
C LEU A 409 20.50 0.15 -34.53
N GLY A 410 21.67 -0.08 -33.91
CA GLY A 410 22.90 -0.31 -34.65
C GLY A 410 23.44 0.94 -35.36
N LYS A 411 23.04 2.14 -34.89
CA LYS A 411 23.57 3.41 -35.36
C LYS A 411 24.91 3.63 -34.64
N SER A 412 26.05 3.53 -35.35
CA SER A 412 27.37 3.84 -34.77
C SER A 412 27.52 5.35 -34.54
N GLU A 413 28.36 5.78 -33.59
CA GLU A 413 28.64 7.18 -33.24
C GLU A 413 29.18 8.07 -34.38
N GLY A 414 29.11 7.63 -35.64
CA GLY A 414 29.76 8.26 -36.80
C GLY A 414 28.90 9.16 -37.67
N SER A 415 27.59 9.37 -37.43
CA SER A 415 26.74 10.13 -38.39
C SER A 415 26.26 11.53 -37.91
N ALA A 416 26.82 12.07 -36.82
CA ALA A 416 26.40 13.39 -36.31
C ALA A 416 27.19 14.59 -36.83
N THR A 417 28.12 14.42 -37.82
CA THR A 417 28.96 15.51 -38.34
C THR A 417 28.83 15.81 -39.85
N ALA A 418 27.68 15.52 -40.42
CA ALA A 418 27.51 15.75 -41.90
C ALA A 418 26.31 16.63 -42.27
N ASN A 419 25.96 17.66 -41.49
CA ASN A 419 25.00 18.68 -41.94
C ASN A 419 25.28 20.08 -41.39
N SER A 420 26.52 20.55 -41.45
CA SER A 420 26.81 21.96 -41.18
C SER A 420 27.95 22.49 -42.09
N SER A 421 27.81 22.25 -43.42
CA SER A 421 28.66 22.96 -44.37
C SER A 421 28.03 22.88 -45.75
N THR A 422 27.06 23.74 -46.00
CA THR A 422 26.77 24.32 -47.33
C THR A 422 25.73 25.42 -47.18
N SER A 423 26.17 26.62 -46.85
CA SER A 423 25.59 27.87 -47.34
C SER A 423 26.56 29.01 -47.02
N ASN A 424 27.50 29.11 -47.92
CA ASN A 424 28.22 30.36 -48.24
C ASN A 424 28.74 30.22 -49.68
N VAL A 425 28.01 30.77 -50.65
CA VAL A 425 28.43 31.64 -51.73
C VAL A 425 27.21 32.37 -52.25
#